data_5b8bb8d554a032ea3e0041be082ab2e2
#
_entry.id   5b8bb8d554a032ea3e0041be082ab2e2
#
_cell.length_a   1.000
_cell.length_b   1.000
_cell.length_c   1.000
_cell.angle_alpha   90.00
_cell.angle_beta   90.00
_cell.angle_gamma   90.00
#
_symmetry.space_group_name_H-M   'P 1'
#
loop_
_entity.id
_entity.type
_entity.pdbx_description
1 polymer ?
#
loop_
_entity_poly.entity_id
_entity_poly.type
_entity_poly.pdbx_seq_one_letter_code
_entity_poly.pdbx_strand_id
1 'polypeptide(L)'
;MADTEAFDFVCGELEARTSLDRLAARGTVRIALKQAGLDSRSATPEQMAVVVEKLLTAELTNRGIPDAASLCAQIAQKARRLQGAASPETPDAVFRRLGG
;
A
#
# COMPACT_ATOMS: atom_id res chain seq x y z
N MET A 1 -9.08 -0.17 -17.11
CA MET A 1 -8.14 0.74 -16.44
C MET A 1 -7.21 -0.04 -15.53
N ALA A 2 -5.97 0.37 -15.48
CA ALA A 2 -4.99 -0.32 -14.63
C ALA A 2 -5.12 0.14 -13.18
N ASP A 3 -4.79 -0.75 -12.25
CA ASP A 3 -4.67 -0.41 -10.84
C ASP A 3 -3.49 0.55 -10.65
N THR A 4 -3.48 1.31 -9.57
CA THR A 4 -2.38 2.22 -9.33
C THR A 4 -1.10 1.46 -8.98
N GLU A 5 0.02 2.13 -9.17
CA GLU A 5 1.33 1.58 -8.82
C GLU A 5 1.39 1.22 -7.33
N ALA A 6 0.80 2.07 -6.49
CA ALA A 6 0.77 1.83 -5.05
C ALA A 6 0.00 0.55 -4.72
N PHE A 7 -1.13 0.32 -5.38
CA PHE A 7 -1.89 -0.91 -5.19
C PHE A 7 -1.07 -2.13 -5.61
N ASP A 8 -0.47 -2.06 -6.79
CA ASP A 8 0.35 -3.16 -7.29
C ASP A 8 1.53 -3.45 -6.37
N PHE A 9 2.14 -2.40 -5.82
CA PHE A 9 3.26 -2.56 -4.90
C PHE A 9 2.84 -3.33 -3.64
N VAL A 10 1.73 -2.93 -3.03
CA VAL A 10 1.24 -3.58 -1.81
C VAL A 10 0.92 -5.05 -2.09
N CYS A 11 0.26 -5.32 -3.21
CA CYS A 11 -0.06 -6.70 -3.58
C CYS A 11 1.20 -7.54 -3.77
N GLY A 12 2.21 -6.97 -4.42
CA GLY A 12 3.48 -7.67 -4.63
C GLY A 12 4.20 -7.98 -3.33
N GLU A 13 4.15 -7.06 -2.38
CA GLU A 13 4.76 -7.28 -1.07
C GLU A 13 4.05 -8.42 -0.33
N LEU A 14 2.73 -8.47 -0.41
CA LEU A 14 1.98 -9.56 0.21
C LEU A 14 2.34 -10.90 -0.39
N GLU A 15 2.45 -10.98 -1.72
CA GLU A 15 2.87 -12.23 -2.37
C GLU A 15 4.25 -12.67 -1.91
N ALA A 16 5.18 -11.71 -1.77
CA ALA A 16 6.56 -12.02 -1.43
C ALA A 16 6.73 -12.39 0.03
N ARG A 17 5.89 -11.86 0.90
CA ARG A 17 6.10 -11.99 2.35
C ARG A 17 5.11 -12.92 3.04
N THR A 18 4.12 -13.41 2.33
CA THR A 18 3.13 -14.32 2.92
C THR A 18 2.93 -15.50 1.99
N SER A 19 2.10 -16.46 2.43
CA SER A 19 1.75 -17.60 1.60
C SER A 19 0.61 -17.30 0.62
N LEU A 20 0.11 -16.07 0.61
CA LEU A 20 -0.96 -15.69 -0.32
C LEU A 20 -0.43 -15.67 -1.75
N ASP A 21 -1.19 -16.27 -2.67
CA ASP A 21 -0.83 -16.18 -4.07
C ASP A 21 -1.32 -14.84 -4.63
N ARG A 22 -1.02 -14.61 -5.91
CA ARG A 22 -1.32 -13.33 -6.54
C ARG A 22 -2.80 -12.97 -6.45
N LEU A 23 -3.67 -13.91 -6.75
CA LEU A 23 -5.10 -13.66 -6.75
C LEU A 23 -5.62 -13.39 -5.34
N ALA A 24 -5.17 -14.18 -4.37
CA ALA A 24 -5.57 -14.00 -2.98
C ALA A 24 -5.07 -12.69 -2.41
N ALA A 25 -3.83 -12.32 -2.72
CA ALA A 25 -3.26 -11.07 -2.25
C ALA A 25 -4.04 -9.88 -2.79
N ARG A 26 -4.30 -9.86 -4.09
CA ARG A 26 -5.04 -8.75 -4.70
C ARG A 26 -6.47 -8.68 -4.17
N GLY A 27 -7.13 -9.81 -4.01
CA GLY A 27 -8.49 -9.85 -3.47
C GLY A 27 -8.55 -9.33 -2.04
N THR A 28 -7.57 -9.71 -1.23
CA THR A 28 -7.51 -9.28 0.16
C THR A 28 -7.34 -7.75 0.26
N VAL A 29 -6.46 -7.19 -0.56
CA VAL A 29 -6.23 -5.74 -0.55
C VAL A 29 -7.47 -5.00 -1.07
N ARG A 30 -8.14 -5.54 -2.09
CA ARG A 30 -9.37 -4.93 -2.60
C ARG A 30 -10.46 -4.90 -1.55
N ILE A 31 -10.59 -5.95 -0.74
CA ILE A 31 -11.56 -5.97 0.34
C ILE A 31 -11.28 -4.83 1.32
N ALA A 32 -10.01 -4.67 1.70
CA ALA A 32 -9.63 -3.61 2.62
C ALA A 32 -9.93 -2.23 2.04
N LEU A 33 -9.61 -2.03 0.75
CA LEU A 33 -9.90 -0.75 0.08
C LEU A 33 -11.39 -0.47 0.06
N LYS A 34 -12.19 -1.49 -0.25
CA LYS A 34 -13.64 -1.32 -0.31
C LYS A 34 -14.19 -0.91 1.03
N GLN A 35 -13.69 -1.48 2.12
CA GLN A 35 -14.09 -1.08 3.47
C GLN A 35 -13.78 0.38 3.75
N ALA A 36 -12.72 0.90 3.14
CA ALA A 36 -12.32 2.30 3.30
C ALA A 36 -13.03 3.23 2.30
N GLY A 37 -13.83 2.69 1.40
CA GLY A 37 -14.49 3.48 0.38
C GLY A 37 -13.55 3.91 -0.75
N LEU A 38 -12.48 3.16 -0.97
CA LEU A 38 -11.49 3.49 -1.99
C LEU A 38 -11.50 2.49 -3.14
N ASP A 39 -10.89 2.89 -4.26
CA ASP A 39 -10.82 2.08 -5.47
C ASP A 39 -9.35 1.81 -5.80
N SER A 40 -9.04 0.58 -6.16
CA SER A 40 -7.66 0.19 -6.50
C SER A 40 -7.11 0.96 -7.70
N ARG A 41 -7.98 1.53 -8.53
CA ARG A 41 -7.55 2.26 -9.72
C ARG A 41 -7.24 3.72 -9.44
N SER A 42 -7.50 4.19 -8.24
CA SER A 42 -7.26 5.59 -7.88
C SER A 42 -6.58 5.76 -6.53
N ALA A 43 -6.31 4.68 -5.81
CA ALA A 43 -5.71 4.74 -4.48
C ALA A 43 -4.28 5.29 -4.56
N THR A 44 -4.02 6.35 -3.82
CA THR A 44 -2.69 6.96 -3.76
C THR A 44 -1.78 6.19 -2.81
N PRO A 45 -0.45 6.40 -2.89
CA PRO A 45 0.46 5.76 -1.93
C PRO A 45 0.09 6.06 -0.48
N GLU A 46 -0.29 7.28 -0.15
CA GLU A 46 -0.68 7.62 1.22
C GLU A 46 -1.95 6.89 1.62
N GLN A 47 -2.95 6.84 0.73
CA GLN A 47 -4.18 6.10 1.01
C GLN A 47 -3.90 4.62 1.21
N MET A 48 -3.04 4.04 0.37
CA MET A 48 -2.67 2.64 0.50
C MET A 48 -1.98 2.39 1.84
N ALA A 49 -1.09 3.29 2.26
CA ALA A 49 -0.40 3.13 3.54
C ALA A 49 -1.39 3.12 4.70
N VAL A 50 -2.36 4.03 4.70
CA VAL A 50 -3.38 4.10 5.76
C VAL A 50 -4.23 2.83 5.77
N VAL A 51 -4.67 2.37 4.61
CA VAL A 51 -5.48 1.16 4.49
C VAL A 51 -4.71 -0.05 5.02
N VAL A 52 -3.42 -0.15 4.65
CA VAL A 52 -2.59 -1.26 5.10
C VAL A 52 -2.48 -1.27 6.62
N GLU A 53 -2.22 -0.12 7.23
CA GLU A 53 -2.06 -0.03 8.68
C GLU A 53 -3.37 -0.27 9.43
N LYS A 54 -4.48 0.25 8.92
CA LYS A 54 -5.74 0.26 9.68
C LYS A 54 -6.64 -0.93 9.37
N LEU A 55 -6.68 -1.37 8.14
CA LEU A 55 -7.64 -2.39 7.72
C LEU A 55 -6.99 -3.70 7.31
N LEU A 56 -5.89 -3.64 6.55
CA LEU A 56 -5.25 -4.85 6.07
C LEU A 56 -4.68 -5.68 7.21
N THR A 57 -4.20 -5.04 8.27
CA THR A 57 -3.69 -5.75 9.44
C THR A 57 -4.74 -6.69 10.01
N ALA A 58 -5.97 -6.20 10.19
CA ALA A 58 -7.06 -7.03 10.71
C ALA A 58 -7.41 -8.16 9.74
N GLU A 59 -7.42 -7.85 8.45
CA GLU A 59 -7.76 -8.83 7.41
C GLU A 59 -6.74 -9.98 7.41
N LEU A 60 -5.46 -9.65 7.49
CA LEU A 60 -4.41 -10.66 7.51
C LEU A 60 -4.44 -11.47 8.80
N THR A 61 -4.71 -10.83 9.93
CA THR A 61 -4.83 -11.53 11.20
C THR A 61 -5.97 -12.54 11.13
N ASN A 62 -7.11 -12.14 10.56
CA ASN A 62 -8.25 -13.04 10.40
C ASN A 62 -7.93 -14.23 9.50
N ARG A 63 -6.98 -14.08 8.58
CA ARG A 63 -6.56 -15.17 7.69
C ARG A 63 -5.47 -16.03 8.29
N GLY A 64 -5.04 -15.74 9.52
CA GLY A 64 -4.02 -16.51 10.20
C GLY A 64 -2.60 -16.20 9.80
N ILE A 65 -2.37 -15.04 9.18
CA ILE A 65 -1.03 -14.63 8.78
C ILE A 65 -0.29 -14.15 10.05
N PRO A 66 0.86 -14.77 10.41
CA PRO A 66 1.59 -14.36 11.60
C PRO A 66 2.25 -12.99 11.40
N ASP A 67 2.41 -12.27 12.51
CA ASP A 67 3.08 -10.97 12.53
C ASP A 67 2.45 -9.96 11.57
N ALA A 68 1.12 -10.03 11.40
CA ALA A 68 0.43 -9.16 10.45
C ALA A 68 0.68 -7.68 10.75
N ALA A 69 0.68 -7.28 12.03
CA ALA A 69 0.88 -5.88 12.38
C ALA A 69 2.27 -5.38 11.96
N SER A 70 3.30 -6.18 12.22
CA SER A 70 4.67 -5.81 11.85
C SER A 70 4.83 -5.76 10.34
N LEU A 71 4.30 -6.76 9.65
CA LEU A 71 4.34 -6.84 8.20
C LEU A 71 3.67 -5.63 7.56
N CYS A 72 2.46 -5.31 8.03
CA CYS A 72 1.71 -4.18 7.49
C CYS A 72 2.41 -2.85 7.77
N ALA A 73 3.03 -2.69 8.94
CA ALA A 73 3.76 -1.47 9.25
C ALA A 73 4.91 -1.28 8.27
N GLN A 74 5.63 -2.34 7.94
CA GLN A 74 6.73 -2.27 6.98
C GLN A 74 6.24 -1.94 5.58
N ILE A 75 5.16 -2.59 5.15
CA ILE A 75 4.59 -2.35 3.83
C ILE A 75 4.09 -0.91 3.72
N ALA A 76 3.40 -0.42 4.74
CA ALA A 76 2.88 0.94 4.75
C ALA A 76 4.01 1.97 4.65
N GLN A 77 5.09 1.74 5.39
CA GLN A 77 6.23 2.63 5.35
C GLN A 77 6.85 2.69 3.95
N LYS A 78 6.98 1.54 3.31
CA LYS A 78 7.50 1.49 1.95
C LYS A 78 6.54 2.14 0.95
N ALA A 79 5.24 1.96 1.15
CA ALA A 79 4.24 2.57 0.27
C ALA A 79 4.32 4.10 0.32
N ARG A 80 4.55 4.65 1.51
CA ARG A 80 4.70 6.10 1.65
C ARG A 80 5.94 6.62 0.90
N ARG A 81 6.98 5.81 0.80
CA ARG A 81 8.16 6.17 0.04
C ARG A 81 7.90 6.27 -1.46
N LEU A 82 6.92 5.51 -1.95
CA LEU A 82 6.54 5.60 -3.36
C LEU A 82 6.06 7.00 -3.71
N GLN A 83 5.29 7.60 -2.82
CA GLN A 83 4.80 8.96 -3.06
C GLN A 83 5.97 9.94 -3.13
N GLY A 84 6.93 9.81 -2.22
CA GLY A 84 8.12 10.66 -2.25
C GLY A 84 8.94 10.44 -3.51
N ALA A 85 9.12 9.20 -3.91
CA ALA A 85 9.89 8.87 -5.09
C ALA A 85 9.20 9.32 -6.37
N ALA A 86 7.88 9.27 -6.40
CA ALA A 86 7.08 9.64 -7.56
C ALA A 86 6.92 11.16 -7.70
N SER A 87 7.19 11.92 -6.65
CA SER A 87 7.03 13.37 -6.65
C SER A 87 8.16 14.01 -7.43
N PRO A 88 7.92 14.55 -8.56
CA PRO A 88 8.96 15.21 -9.34
C PRO A 88 9.18 16.61 -8.84
N GLU A 89 8.86 16.80 -8.42
CA GLU A 89 8.91 17.78 -8.21
C GLU A 89 9.25 18.32 -7.36
N THR A 90 9.18 17.56 -7.60
CA THR A 90 9.51 17.84 -7.03
C THR A 90 10.27 18.21 -6.62
N PRO A 91 10.38 18.49 -6.65
CA PRO A 91 11.05 18.73 -6.16
C PRO A 91 11.57 19.23 -5.64
N ASP A 92 11.22 19.19 -5.75
CA ASP A 92 11.45 19.65 -5.33
C ASP A 92 11.56 19.85 -4.80
N ALA A 93 11.30 19.77 -4.98
CA ALA A 93 11.15 19.93 -4.56
C ALA A 93 11.76 20.10 -4.11
N VAL A 94 11.68 20.09 -4.38
CA VAL A 94 11.96 20.46 -4.04
C VAL A 94 12.62 21.10 -3.74
N PHE A 95 12.68 21.32 -3.94
CA PHE A 95 12.93 22.03 -3.80
C PHE A 95 13.20 22.65 -3.20
N ARG A 96 12.98 22.69 -3.08
CA ARG A 96 12.80 23.17 -2.76
C ARG A 96 13.16 23.58 -2.13
N ARG A 97 13.03 23.53 -2.19
CA ARG A 97 13.05 23.76 -1.95
C ARG A 97 13.83 24.27 -1.83
N LEU A 98 13.92 24.13 -2.31
CA LEU A 98 14.27 24.57 -2.52
C LEU A 98 14.66 25.27 -2.46
N GLY A 99 14.84 25.52 -2.43
CA GLY A 99 14.84 26.01 -2.67
C GLY A 99 14.97 26.25 -2.73
N GLY A 100 14.79 26.12 -2.89
CA GLY A 100 14.42 26.08 -3.10
C GLY A 100 14.46 26.01 -3.01
#